data_7b716363b584d774d90665eda6bed4b3
#
_entry.id   7b716363b584d774d90665eda6bed4b3
#
_cell.length_a   1.000
_cell.length_b   1.000
_cell.length_c   1.000
_cell.angle_alpha   90.00
_cell.angle_beta   90.00
_cell.angle_gamma   90.00
#
_symmetry.space_group_name_H-M   'P 1'
#
loop_
_entity.id
_entity.type
_entity.pdbx_description
1 polymer ?
#
loop_
_entity_poly.entity_id
_entity_poly.type
_entity_poly.pdbx_seq_one_letter_code
_entity_poly.pdbx_strand_id
1 'polypeptide(L)'
;MDTSPPTPDPGGPRRDFSALTPEQGPPSFEWLLGRLGAGGRRQRLLLALSCLPCLLLGLGLGSDALFTLTPSLHCREPNSTRLPLNDTDICHDLRCQDWDYGGLPALTSSPVTEWSLVCFRGWAVPLEQLCFLLGFAAGALVLGHLADSVGRRGTLLLALALGCPAGILAAFAASPSVFMLGRCLWGALLGGMQLALYLSRLELCCPPQRLPVAMAGDLLLVGGHFLLLGLALACGSWRVLQGVMAAGLGLCLLYGCPGFFPESPRWLLATRRTAQAREILVALAQGSSAQESEAQEALEELDNACHLPAAAQISLRALLGCRNIWKNILILGFTTFIAHAIRHCYKMAWGSLQGPRAEFYLSYLLSTGSAGLACLFLCLTVDRYGRRGILLLTTTLTGIASLILLGLEEYLNHAAVVTFSILGLFSSHAAGSLSIFFASEVIPTIIRGKGLGVILSLASLGGLSAPLLWWREQHGSFLQHIVLASFNILALLCLMLLPESKRKALPESLRDGELYRRPSLLRRAGGCESRGTEEATRRDDVPLLSTPNPAS
;
A
#
# COMPACT_ATOMS: atom_id res chain seq x y z
N MET A 1 50.52 -53.03 51.81
CA MET A 1 50.52 -52.87 50.30
C MET A 1 49.25 -52.18 49.96
N ASP A 2 49.34 -50.86 49.86
CA ASP A 2 48.29 -49.95 49.50
C ASP A 2 48.04 -49.97 47.98
N THR A 3 46.83 -50.02 47.58
CA THR A 3 46.38 -49.51 46.29
C THR A 3 44.92 -49.05 46.37
N SER A 4 44.76 -47.76 46.62
CA SER A 4 43.51 -47.03 46.41
C SER A 4 43.40 -46.57 44.97
N PRO A 5 42.19 -46.56 44.36
CA PRO A 5 41.97 -46.10 42.99
C PRO A 5 41.86 -44.56 42.91
N PRO A 6 42.23 -43.94 41.80
CA PRO A 6 42.22 -42.49 41.65
C PRO A 6 40.78 -41.95 41.43
N THR A 7 40.53 -40.80 42.02
CA THR A 7 39.34 -39.96 41.89
C THR A 7 39.23 -39.35 40.49
N PRO A 8 38.04 -39.19 39.91
CA PRO A 8 37.86 -38.52 38.61
C PRO A 8 37.97 -37.01 38.74
N ASP A 9 38.78 -36.46 37.87
CA ASP A 9 39.02 -35.04 37.64
C ASP A 9 37.78 -34.32 37.07
N PRO A 10 37.27 -33.22 37.66
CA PRO A 10 36.16 -32.44 37.13
C PRO A 10 36.65 -31.29 36.21
N GLY A 11 37.27 -31.61 35.10
CA GLY A 11 37.81 -30.66 34.13
C GLY A 11 37.37 -30.93 32.70
N GLY A 12 36.05 -31.05 32.43
CA GLY A 12 35.54 -30.97 31.07
C GLY A 12 35.59 -29.52 30.58
N PRO A 13 36.04 -29.26 29.31
CA PRO A 13 36.09 -27.90 28.82
C PRO A 13 34.70 -27.28 28.76
N ARG A 14 34.45 -26.27 29.62
CA ARG A 14 33.39 -25.31 29.41
C ARG A 14 33.57 -24.74 27.99
N ARG A 15 32.69 -25.06 27.08
CA ARG A 15 32.58 -24.35 25.82
C ARG A 15 32.17 -22.93 26.17
N ASP A 16 33.11 -22.04 26.20
CA ASP A 16 32.92 -20.61 26.21
C ASP A 16 32.20 -20.23 24.92
N PHE A 17 30.92 -19.93 25.03
CA PHE A 17 30.09 -19.36 23.96
C PHE A 17 30.42 -17.88 23.68
N SER A 18 31.50 -17.35 24.24
CA SER A 18 31.93 -15.95 24.13
C SER A 18 32.93 -15.65 23.00
N ALA A 19 33.24 -16.61 22.13
CA ALA A 19 34.20 -16.38 21.04
C ALA A 19 33.66 -16.82 19.67
N LEU A 20 32.42 -16.48 19.35
CA LEU A 20 32.01 -16.27 17.96
C LEU A 20 32.15 -14.76 17.70
N THR A 21 33.34 -14.33 17.32
CA THR A 21 33.52 -13.05 16.62
C THR A 21 32.56 -13.09 15.42
N PRO A 22 31.63 -12.15 15.32
CA PRO A 22 30.81 -12.03 14.11
C PRO A 22 31.81 -11.76 12.98
N GLU A 23 31.73 -12.54 11.90
CA GLU A 23 32.39 -12.14 10.65
C GLU A 23 31.94 -10.70 10.37
N GLN A 24 32.90 -9.79 10.39
CA GLN A 24 32.73 -8.36 10.20
C GLN A 24 32.35 -8.09 8.74
N GLY A 25 31.07 -8.38 8.41
CA GLY A 25 30.45 -7.75 7.26
C GLY A 25 30.25 -6.26 7.55
N PRO A 26 30.21 -5.40 6.51
CA PRO A 26 30.02 -3.97 6.70
C PRO A 26 28.76 -3.69 7.53
N PRO A 27 28.78 -2.72 8.46
CA PRO A 27 27.69 -2.43 9.35
C PRO A 27 26.42 -2.09 8.54
N SER A 28 25.36 -2.85 8.75
CA SER A 28 24.07 -2.59 8.09
C SER A 28 23.37 -1.39 8.74
N PHE A 29 22.54 -0.66 7.99
CA PHE A 29 21.73 0.43 8.54
C PHE A 29 20.88 -0.02 9.75
N GLU A 30 20.45 -1.27 9.78
CA GLU A 30 19.66 -1.83 10.88
C GLU A 30 20.49 -1.99 12.16
N TRP A 31 21.77 -2.37 12.02
CA TRP A 31 22.72 -2.40 13.11
C TRP A 31 22.97 -0.99 13.67
N LEU A 32 23.20 -0.01 12.78
CA LEU A 32 23.37 1.39 13.16
C LEU A 32 22.16 1.93 13.93
N LEU A 33 20.96 1.70 13.42
CA LEU A 33 19.73 2.14 14.06
C LEU A 33 19.51 1.46 15.42
N GLY A 34 19.93 0.18 15.56
CA GLY A 34 19.92 -0.56 16.82
C GLY A 34 20.84 0.05 17.88
N ARG A 35 22.07 0.43 17.50
CA ARG A 35 23.05 1.10 18.38
C ARG A 35 22.62 2.50 18.80
N LEU A 36 21.97 3.25 17.90
CA LEU A 36 21.41 4.57 18.18
C LEU A 36 20.17 4.54 19.10
N GLY A 37 19.79 3.36 19.61
CA GLY A 37 18.67 3.21 20.53
C GLY A 37 17.32 3.27 19.82
N ALA A 38 17.12 2.40 18.85
CA ALA A 38 15.86 2.23 18.14
C ALA A 38 14.68 2.05 19.08
N GLY A 39 13.59 2.79 18.84
CA GLY A 39 12.39 2.81 19.69
C GLY A 39 12.35 3.99 20.68
N GLY A 40 13.28 4.94 20.58
CA GLY A 40 13.29 6.17 21.36
C GLY A 40 11.98 6.99 21.22
N ARG A 41 11.71 7.85 22.21
CA ARG A 41 10.48 8.67 22.23
C ARG A 41 10.31 9.50 20.94
N ARG A 42 11.40 10.05 20.43
CA ARG A 42 11.40 10.90 19.22
C ARG A 42 11.06 10.10 17.97
N GLN A 43 11.63 8.91 17.80
CA GLN A 43 11.29 8.02 16.68
C GLN A 43 9.81 7.62 16.70
N ARG A 44 9.27 7.22 17.86
CA ARG A 44 7.85 6.89 18.02
C ARG A 44 6.94 8.07 17.68
N LEU A 45 7.31 9.29 18.07
CA LEU A 45 6.57 10.50 17.73
C LEU A 45 6.56 10.75 16.22
N LEU A 46 7.71 10.64 15.55
CA LEU A 46 7.83 10.83 14.10
C LEU A 46 7.02 9.76 13.34
N LEU A 47 7.05 8.51 13.80
CA LEU A 47 6.22 7.44 13.23
C LEU A 47 4.72 7.72 13.41
N ALA A 48 4.29 8.15 14.59
CA ALA A 48 2.91 8.54 14.85
C ALA A 48 2.48 9.73 13.98
N LEU A 49 3.31 10.77 13.89
CA LEU A 49 3.08 11.92 13.00
C LEU A 49 2.97 11.48 11.54
N SER A 50 3.83 10.58 11.07
CA SER A 50 3.78 10.07 9.69
C SER A 50 2.52 9.27 9.36
N CYS A 51 1.84 8.73 10.37
CA CYS A 51 0.59 8.00 10.21
C CYS A 51 -0.64 8.92 10.14
N LEU A 52 -0.60 10.10 10.77
CA LEU A 52 -1.75 11.01 10.85
C LEU A 52 -2.31 11.44 9.48
N PRO A 53 -1.48 11.79 8.45
CA PRO A 53 -1.99 12.13 7.13
C PRO A 53 -2.72 10.98 6.43
N CYS A 54 -2.56 9.73 6.86
CA CYS A 54 -3.30 8.58 6.30
C CYS A 54 -4.80 8.66 6.58
N LEU A 55 -5.21 9.36 7.66
CA LEU A 55 -6.62 9.63 7.91
C LEU A 55 -7.22 10.50 6.80
N LEU A 56 -6.53 11.57 6.42
CA LEU A 56 -6.96 12.47 5.33
C LEU A 56 -6.87 11.79 3.96
N LEU A 57 -5.86 10.93 3.77
CA LEU A 57 -5.75 10.10 2.59
C LEU A 57 -6.97 9.17 2.48
N GLY A 58 -7.41 8.56 3.58
CA GLY A 58 -8.61 7.74 3.64
C GLY A 58 -9.88 8.50 3.28
N LEU A 59 -10.03 9.75 3.75
CA LEU A 59 -11.14 10.64 3.33
C LEU A 59 -11.15 10.81 1.80
N GLY A 60 -9.98 11.15 1.23
CA GLY A 60 -9.86 11.40 -0.22
C GLY A 60 -10.14 10.17 -1.07
N LEU A 61 -9.61 9.01 -0.69
CA LEU A 61 -9.79 7.75 -1.42
C LEU A 61 -11.20 7.16 -1.25
N GLY A 62 -11.85 7.42 -0.11
CA GLY A 62 -13.21 6.97 0.15
C GLY A 62 -14.29 7.83 -0.52
N SER A 63 -13.98 9.06 -0.90
CA SER A 63 -14.94 10.02 -1.45
C SER A 63 -15.61 9.57 -2.75
N ASP A 64 -14.91 8.75 -3.52
CA ASP A 64 -15.42 8.17 -4.78
C ASP A 64 -16.75 7.44 -4.57
N ALA A 65 -16.86 6.63 -3.52
CA ALA A 65 -18.07 5.88 -3.20
C ALA A 65 -19.31 6.76 -2.93
N LEU A 66 -19.11 8.01 -2.48
CA LEU A 66 -20.21 8.94 -2.20
C LEU A 66 -20.54 9.83 -3.42
N PHE A 67 -19.55 10.15 -4.24
CA PHE A 67 -19.72 11.05 -5.38
C PHE A 67 -20.37 10.36 -6.58
N THR A 68 -20.23 9.03 -6.67
CA THR A 68 -20.77 8.20 -7.74
C THR A 68 -22.10 7.51 -7.39
N LEU A 69 -22.65 7.78 -6.19
CA LEU A 69 -23.96 7.25 -5.79
C LEU A 69 -25.05 7.75 -6.73
N THR A 70 -25.75 6.80 -7.34
CA THR A 70 -26.95 7.05 -8.15
C THR A 70 -28.18 6.99 -7.25
N PRO A 71 -28.96 8.08 -7.12
CA PRO A 71 -30.21 8.08 -6.36
C PRO A 71 -31.32 7.35 -7.12
N SER A 72 -32.37 6.94 -6.41
CA SER A 72 -33.60 6.47 -7.06
C SER A 72 -34.22 7.61 -7.88
N LEU A 73 -34.70 7.29 -9.09
CA LEU A 73 -35.21 8.26 -10.06
C LEU A 73 -36.74 8.20 -10.08
N HIS A 74 -37.35 9.38 -10.05
CA HIS A 74 -38.79 9.54 -10.30
C HIS A 74 -38.99 10.62 -11.35
N CYS A 75 -39.85 10.35 -12.34
CA CYS A 75 -40.19 11.35 -13.34
C CYS A 75 -41.16 12.38 -12.73
N ARG A 76 -40.87 13.66 -12.91
CA ARG A 76 -41.72 14.77 -12.46
C ARG A 76 -42.64 15.18 -13.59
N GLU A 77 -43.75 14.42 -13.78
CA GLU A 77 -44.82 14.85 -14.69
C GLU A 77 -45.87 15.64 -13.94
N PRO A 78 -46.39 16.73 -14.54
CA PRO A 78 -47.39 17.58 -13.88
C PRO A 78 -48.79 16.93 -13.73
N ASN A 79 -49.04 15.75 -14.33
CA ASN A 79 -50.40 15.17 -14.40
C ASN A 79 -50.48 13.64 -14.30
N SER A 80 -49.45 12.90 -13.86
CA SER A 80 -49.56 11.45 -13.76
C SER A 80 -49.61 10.94 -12.33
N THR A 81 -50.64 10.12 -12.06
CA THR A 81 -50.69 9.19 -10.93
C THR A 81 -49.41 8.35 -10.93
N ARG A 82 -48.69 8.37 -9.80
CA ARG A 82 -47.45 7.59 -9.56
C ARG A 82 -47.67 6.12 -9.93
N LEU A 83 -47.27 5.73 -11.12
CA LEU A 83 -47.14 4.33 -11.49
C LEU A 83 -45.72 3.88 -11.06
N PRO A 84 -45.61 2.78 -10.34
CA PRO A 84 -44.28 2.17 -10.06
C PRO A 84 -43.81 1.50 -11.35
N LEU A 85 -43.14 2.26 -12.24
CA LEU A 85 -42.40 1.69 -13.35
C LEU A 85 -41.03 1.19 -12.84
N ASN A 86 -40.56 0.08 -13.40
CA ASN A 86 -39.21 -0.41 -13.18
C ASN A 86 -38.19 0.61 -13.73
N ASP A 87 -37.04 0.78 -13.04
CA ASP A 87 -36.00 1.76 -13.37
C ASP A 87 -35.51 1.72 -14.84
N THR A 88 -35.57 0.56 -15.50
CA THR A 88 -35.21 0.38 -16.91
C THR A 88 -36.20 1.01 -17.88
N ASP A 89 -37.49 1.06 -17.54
CA ASP A 89 -38.53 1.60 -18.41
C ASP A 89 -38.61 3.13 -18.31
N ILE A 90 -38.21 3.70 -17.16
CA ILE A 90 -38.23 5.15 -16.91
C ILE A 90 -37.28 5.90 -17.84
N CYS A 91 -36.08 5.34 -18.11
CA CYS A 91 -35.08 5.96 -18.99
C CYS A 91 -35.47 5.90 -20.48
N HIS A 92 -36.36 5.01 -20.88
CA HIS A 92 -36.89 4.91 -22.26
C HIS A 92 -38.08 5.81 -22.53
N ASP A 93 -38.72 6.35 -21.51
CA ASP A 93 -39.84 7.28 -21.70
C ASP A 93 -39.29 8.68 -22.05
N LEU A 94 -39.31 9.00 -23.35
CA LEU A 94 -38.85 10.27 -23.95
C LEU A 94 -39.59 11.51 -23.45
N ARG A 95 -40.60 11.36 -22.57
CA ARG A 95 -41.43 12.46 -22.04
C ARG A 95 -40.86 13.05 -20.76
N CYS A 96 -39.93 12.38 -20.10
CA CYS A 96 -39.37 12.85 -18.85
C CYS A 96 -38.27 13.88 -19.10
N GLN A 97 -38.55 15.15 -18.84
CA GLN A 97 -37.56 16.25 -18.93
C GLN A 97 -37.00 16.67 -17.56
N ASP A 98 -37.79 16.50 -16.50
CA ASP A 98 -37.38 16.85 -15.14
C ASP A 98 -37.40 15.61 -14.24
N TRP A 99 -36.29 15.43 -13.51
CA TRP A 99 -36.11 14.31 -12.60
C TRP A 99 -36.29 14.74 -11.15
N ASP A 100 -37.09 14.00 -10.40
CA ASP A 100 -37.11 14.09 -8.94
C ASP A 100 -36.21 12.97 -8.37
N TYR A 101 -35.20 13.37 -7.63
CA TYR A 101 -34.21 12.45 -7.07
C TYR A 101 -34.66 12.02 -5.68
N GLY A 102 -34.78 10.72 -5.45
CA GLY A 102 -34.91 10.17 -4.10
C GLY A 102 -33.73 10.62 -3.22
N GLY A 103 -33.97 10.80 -1.93
CA GLY A 103 -32.95 11.31 -1.02
C GLY A 103 -31.72 10.40 -0.97
N LEU A 104 -30.55 10.96 -1.25
CA LEU A 104 -29.27 10.30 -1.06
C LEU A 104 -29.06 9.92 0.42
N PRO A 105 -28.40 8.80 0.71
CA PRO A 105 -28.24 8.34 2.10
C PRO A 105 -27.37 9.27 2.96
N ALA A 106 -26.29 9.84 2.43
CA ALA A 106 -25.31 10.59 3.22
C ALA A 106 -25.16 12.06 2.80
N LEU A 107 -25.59 12.42 1.61
CA LEU A 107 -25.47 13.78 1.07
C LEU A 107 -26.87 14.29 0.64
N THR A 108 -27.08 15.58 0.67
CA THR A 108 -28.28 16.22 0.11
C THR A 108 -28.11 16.48 -1.39
N SER A 109 -26.88 16.70 -1.85
CA SER A 109 -26.51 16.86 -3.25
C SER A 109 -25.24 16.08 -3.59
N SER A 110 -25.19 15.48 -4.79
CA SER A 110 -24.00 14.80 -5.34
C SER A 110 -23.70 15.34 -6.74
N PRO A 111 -22.53 15.06 -7.32
CA PRO A 111 -22.23 15.40 -8.71
C PRO A 111 -23.26 14.81 -9.69
N VAL A 112 -23.78 13.61 -9.37
CA VAL A 112 -24.77 12.91 -10.19
C VAL A 112 -26.09 13.68 -10.22
N THR A 113 -26.57 14.16 -9.06
CA THR A 113 -27.83 14.91 -8.98
C THR A 113 -27.71 16.33 -9.52
N GLU A 114 -26.56 17.00 -9.30
CA GLU A 114 -26.36 18.39 -9.72
C GLU A 114 -26.29 18.54 -11.24
N TRP A 115 -25.66 17.60 -11.93
CA TRP A 115 -25.50 17.64 -13.39
C TRP A 115 -26.42 16.66 -14.13
N SER A 116 -27.38 16.04 -13.43
CA SER A 116 -28.31 15.06 -13.99
C SER A 116 -27.59 13.95 -14.80
N LEU A 117 -26.56 13.34 -14.17
CA LEU A 117 -25.76 12.29 -14.81
C LEU A 117 -26.48 10.93 -14.71
N VAL A 118 -27.68 10.87 -15.27
CA VAL A 118 -28.56 9.70 -15.24
C VAL A 118 -29.03 9.35 -16.65
N CYS A 119 -29.58 8.16 -16.85
CA CYS A 119 -30.08 7.68 -18.12
C CYS A 119 -29.05 7.86 -19.27
N PHE A 120 -29.34 8.70 -20.26
CA PHE A 120 -28.43 8.94 -21.41
C PHE A 120 -27.06 9.52 -21.04
N ARG A 121 -26.95 10.19 -19.88
CA ARG A 121 -25.70 10.74 -19.35
C ARG A 121 -25.06 9.86 -18.28
N GLY A 122 -25.67 8.73 -17.94
CA GLY A 122 -25.21 7.81 -16.89
C GLY A 122 -23.79 7.27 -17.11
N TRP A 123 -23.32 7.22 -18.35
CA TRP A 123 -21.94 6.83 -18.69
C TRP A 123 -20.86 7.74 -18.07
N ALA A 124 -21.23 8.96 -17.66
CA ALA A 124 -20.30 9.89 -17.05
C ALA A 124 -19.88 9.48 -15.62
N VAL A 125 -20.69 8.70 -14.91
CA VAL A 125 -20.39 8.23 -13.55
C VAL A 125 -19.23 7.23 -13.55
N PRO A 126 -19.28 6.10 -14.31
CA PRO A 126 -18.12 5.22 -14.39
C PRO A 126 -16.90 5.90 -15.03
N LEU A 127 -17.07 6.88 -15.92
CA LEU A 127 -15.95 7.64 -16.47
C LEU A 127 -15.25 8.48 -15.40
N GLU A 128 -15.96 9.07 -14.46
CA GLU A 128 -15.37 9.79 -13.32
C GLU A 128 -14.49 8.85 -12.49
N GLN A 129 -14.99 7.66 -12.14
CA GLN A 129 -14.22 6.64 -11.44
C GLN A 129 -12.96 6.21 -12.22
N LEU A 130 -13.09 6.02 -13.54
CA LEU A 130 -11.95 5.73 -14.41
C LEU A 130 -10.91 6.85 -14.35
N CYS A 131 -11.32 8.12 -14.46
CA CYS A 131 -10.42 9.27 -14.41
C CYS A 131 -9.69 9.34 -13.07
N PHE A 132 -10.38 9.14 -11.95
CA PHE A 132 -9.78 9.14 -10.62
C PHE A 132 -8.75 8.01 -10.45
N LEU A 133 -9.10 6.78 -10.80
CA LEU A 133 -8.23 5.62 -10.67
C LEU A 133 -7.03 5.65 -11.64
N LEU A 134 -7.22 6.12 -12.88
CA LEU A 134 -6.13 6.34 -13.83
C LEU A 134 -5.19 7.46 -13.37
N GLY A 135 -5.76 8.54 -12.81
CA GLY A 135 -4.98 9.57 -12.15
C GLY A 135 -4.12 8.99 -11.05
N PHE A 136 -4.70 8.24 -10.13
CA PHE A 136 -3.99 7.57 -9.04
C PHE A 136 -2.86 6.66 -9.56
N ALA A 137 -3.13 5.85 -10.58
CA ALA A 137 -2.13 4.98 -11.20
C ALA A 137 -0.95 5.77 -11.77
N ALA A 138 -1.24 6.81 -12.55
CA ALA A 138 -0.21 7.69 -13.13
C ALA A 138 0.60 8.41 -12.05
N GLY A 139 -0.08 8.93 -11.03
CA GLY A 139 0.55 9.59 -9.89
C GLY A 139 1.47 8.68 -9.09
N ALA A 140 1.04 7.44 -8.82
CA ALA A 140 1.87 6.44 -8.14
C ALA A 140 3.16 6.13 -8.92
N LEU A 141 3.08 6.04 -10.26
CA LEU A 141 4.26 5.81 -11.11
C LEU A 141 5.20 7.02 -11.12
N VAL A 142 4.67 8.21 -11.44
CA VAL A 142 5.47 9.42 -11.62
C VAL A 142 6.09 9.87 -10.28
N LEU A 143 5.26 9.98 -9.24
CA LEU A 143 5.73 10.41 -7.92
C LEU A 143 6.53 9.32 -7.21
N GLY A 144 6.34 8.03 -7.58
CA GLY A 144 7.21 6.94 -7.15
C GLY A 144 8.64 7.08 -7.71
N HIS A 145 8.76 7.44 -8.98
CA HIS A 145 10.06 7.77 -9.57
C HIS A 145 10.67 9.01 -8.90
N LEU A 146 9.87 10.04 -8.66
CA LEU A 146 10.32 11.26 -8.00
C LEU A 146 10.77 11.03 -6.55
N ALA A 147 10.09 10.15 -5.81
CA ALA A 147 10.46 9.78 -4.46
C ALA A 147 11.86 9.14 -4.36
N ASP A 148 12.28 8.40 -5.38
CA ASP A 148 13.64 7.84 -5.43
C ASP A 148 14.70 8.87 -5.88
N SER A 149 14.33 9.91 -6.64
CA SER A 149 15.27 10.90 -7.18
C SER A 149 15.41 12.16 -6.30
N VAL A 150 14.29 12.71 -5.82
CA VAL A 150 14.25 13.96 -5.03
C VAL A 150 14.22 13.70 -3.54
N GLY A 151 13.65 12.56 -3.13
CA GLY A 151 13.46 12.18 -1.73
C GLY A 151 11.99 12.01 -1.36
N ARG A 152 11.77 11.39 -0.22
CA ARG A 152 10.41 11.04 0.26
C ARG A 152 9.66 12.27 0.73
N ARG A 153 10.33 13.12 1.52
CA ARG A 153 9.77 14.39 2.02
C ARG A 153 9.46 15.36 0.89
N GLY A 154 10.41 15.54 -0.05
CA GLY A 154 10.23 16.43 -1.19
C GLY A 154 9.01 16.04 -2.03
N THR A 155 8.87 14.75 -2.31
CA THR A 155 7.71 14.20 -3.05
C THR A 155 6.40 14.37 -2.28
N LEU A 156 6.40 14.15 -0.96
CA LEU A 156 5.21 14.37 -0.13
C LEU A 156 4.76 15.83 -0.19
N LEU A 157 5.68 16.77 0.02
CA LEU A 157 5.38 18.20 0.00
C LEU A 157 4.87 18.66 -1.38
N LEU A 158 5.46 18.15 -2.45
CA LEU A 158 4.98 18.43 -3.81
C LEU A 158 3.55 17.89 -4.01
N ALA A 159 3.27 16.66 -3.59
CA ALA A 159 1.95 16.07 -3.69
C ALA A 159 0.91 16.85 -2.88
N LEU A 160 1.25 17.35 -1.69
CA LEU A 160 0.39 18.18 -0.85
C LEU A 160 0.17 19.57 -1.47
N ALA A 161 1.23 20.22 -1.95
CA ALA A 161 1.18 21.56 -2.52
C ALA A 161 0.34 21.62 -3.81
N LEU A 162 0.39 20.60 -4.63
CA LEU A 162 -0.44 20.49 -5.83
C LEU A 162 -1.82 19.89 -5.55
N GLY A 163 -1.94 19.04 -4.51
CA GLY A 163 -3.19 18.38 -4.12
C GLY A 163 -4.24 19.37 -3.62
N CYS A 164 -3.84 20.36 -2.83
CA CYS A 164 -4.75 21.37 -2.33
C CYS A 164 -5.46 22.13 -3.48
N PRO A 165 -4.78 22.76 -4.45
CA PRO A 165 -5.44 23.42 -5.57
C PRO A 165 -6.22 22.47 -6.48
N ALA A 166 -5.78 21.20 -6.66
CA ALA A 166 -6.54 20.21 -7.43
C ALA A 166 -7.87 19.87 -6.73
N GLY A 167 -7.87 19.73 -5.40
CA GLY A 167 -9.08 19.53 -4.62
C GLY A 167 -10.03 20.72 -4.66
N ILE A 168 -9.49 21.94 -4.63
CA ILE A 168 -10.26 23.19 -4.78
C ILE A 168 -10.87 23.25 -6.20
N LEU A 169 -10.10 22.95 -7.24
CA LEU A 169 -10.60 22.90 -8.61
C LEU A 169 -11.79 21.92 -8.74
N ALA A 170 -11.70 20.76 -8.12
CA ALA A 170 -12.79 19.80 -8.12
C ALA A 170 -14.02 20.33 -7.35
N ALA A 171 -13.84 21.01 -6.19
CA ALA A 171 -14.93 21.55 -5.39
C ALA A 171 -15.71 22.68 -6.10
N PHE A 172 -15.02 23.53 -6.88
CA PHE A 172 -15.59 24.65 -7.61
C PHE A 172 -15.84 24.36 -9.10
N ALA A 173 -15.83 23.10 -9.50
CA ALA A 173 -16.08 22.72 -10.88
C ALA A 173 -17.48 23.22 -11.34
N ALA A 174 -17.51 23.93 -12.48
CA ALA A 174 -18.74 24.44 -13.09
C ALA A 174 -19.37 23.43 -14.08
N SER A 175 -18.61 22.41 -14.49
CA SER A 175 -19.07 21.38 -15.45
C SER A 175 -18.53 20.00 -15.07
N PRO A 176 -19.19 18.91 -15.51
CA PRO A 176 -18.72 17.54 -15.27
C PRO A 176 -17.28 17.31 -15.78
N SER A 177 -16.92 17.89 -16.91
CA SER A 177 -15.58 17.72 -17.50
C SER A 177 -14.47 18.34 -16.63
N VAL A 178 -14.70 19.54 -16.06
CA VAL A 178 -13.76 20.18 -15.13
C VAL A 178 -13.67 19.38 -13.84
N PHE A 179 -14.80 18.85 -13.36
CA PHE A 179 -14.82 17.98 -12.19
C PHE A 179 -13.98 16.72 -12.41
N MET A 180 -14.18 16.01 -13.52
CA MET A 180 -13.41 14.81 -13.87
C MET A 180 -11.92 15.09 -13.98
N LEU A 181 -11.52 16.23 -14.57
CA LEU A 181 -10.12 16.66 -14.61
C LEU A 181 -9.57 16.90 -13.20
N GLY A 182 -10.31 17.62 -12.36
CA GLY A 182 -9.94 17.87 -10.96
C GLY A 182 -9.79 16.55 -10.18
N ARG A 183 -10.69 15.59 -10.39
CA ARG A 183 -10.64 14.26 -9.77
C ARG A 183 -9.45 13.43 -10.25
N CYS A 184 -9.12 13.50 -11.55
CA CYS A 184 -7.94 12.83 -12.11
C CYS A 184 -6.65 13.37 -11.46
N LEU A 185 -6.51 14.70 -11.38
CA LEU A 185 -5.37 15.34 -10.71
C LEU A 185 -5.34 15.03 -9.21
N TRP A 186 -6.49 15.09 -8.54
CA TRP A 186 -6.64 14.73 -7.14
C TRP A 186 -6.18 13.29 -6.89
N GLY A 187 -6.65 12.33 -7.69
CA GLY A 187 -6.23 10.92 -7.63
C GLY A 187 -4.72 10.76 -7.80
N ALA A 188 -4.12 11.45 -8.77
CA ALA A 188 -2.67 11.40 -9.02
C ALA A 188 -1.86 11.83 -7.79
N LEU A 189 -2.28 12.89 -7.14
CA LEU A 189 -1.56 13.44 -5.99
C LEU A 189 -1.77 12.63 -4.71
N LEU A 190 -2.97 12.04 -4.53
CA LEU A 190 -3.21 11.07 -3.45
C LEU A 190 -2.37 9.80 -3.61
N GLY A 191 -2.19 9.30 -4.84
CA GLY A 191 -1.32 8.15 -5.12
C GLY A 191 0.14 8.40 -4.72
N GLY A 192 0.67 9.57 -5.08
CA GLY A 192 2.01 9.99 -4.68
C GLY A 192 2.16 10.22 -3.17
N MET A 193 1.15 10.83 -2.54
CA MET A 193 1.11 11.04 -1.09
C MET A 193 1.10 9.69 -0.34
N GLN A 194 0.27 8.73 -0.75
CA GLN A 194 0.23 7.40 -0.15
C GLN A 194 1.59 6.72 -0.20
N LEU A 195 2.24 6.76 -1.38
CA LEU A 195 3.53 6.15 -1.57
C LEU A 195 4.62 6.81 -0.73
N ALA A 196 4.72 8.15 -0.73
CA ALA A 196 5.72 8.88 0.02
C ALA A 196 5.60 8.66 1.54
N LEU A 197 4.38 8.70 2.08
CA LEU A 197 4.10 8.40 3.49
C LEU A 197 4.45 6.96 3.85
N TYR A 198 4.12 6.02 2.98
CA TYR A 198 4.40 4.60 3.20
C TYR A 198 5.91 4.32 3.24
N LEU A 199 6.67 4.86 2.27
CA LEU A 199 8.13 4.73 2.21
C LEU A 199 8.81 5.35 3.43
N SER A 200 8.41 6.57 3.80
CA SER A 200 9.00 7.27 4.95
C SER A 200 8.83 6.50 6.26
N ARG A 201 7.64 5.93 6.49
CA ARG A 201 7.36 5.12 7.68
C ARG A 201 8.21 3.85 7.71
N LEU A 202 8.23 3.11 6.61
CA LEU A 202 8.95 1.85 6.53
C LEU A 202 10.46 2.04 6.75
N GLU A 203 11.04 3.08 6.17
CA GLU A 203 12.47 3.36 6.20
C GLU A 203 12.96 3.90 7.55
N LEU A 204 12.05 4.41 8.39
CA LEU A 204 12.32 4.81 9.77
C LEU A 204 12.19 3.66 10.79
N CYS A 205 11.63 2.50 10.40
CA CYS A 205 11.34 1.39 11.30
C CYS A 205 12.47 0.38 11.37
N CYS A 206 12.69 -0.14 12.59
CA CYS A 206 13.44 -1.40 12.78
C CYS A 206 12.61 -2.62 12.34
N PRO A 207 13.25 -3.76 12.03
CA PRO A 207 12.58 -4.95 11.53
C PRO A 207 11.31 -5.36 12.30
N PRO A 208 11.31 -5.41 13.65
CA PRO A 208 10.11 -5.82 14.40
C PRO A 208 8.98 -4.78 14.38
N GLN A 209 9.28 -3.51 14.05
CA GLN A 209 8.31 -2.42 14.07
C GLN A 209 7.64 -2.20 12.70
N ARG A 210 8.19 -2.75 11.61
CA ARG A 210 7.73 -2.47 10.23
C ARG A 210 6.28 -2.84 10.01
N LEU A 211 5.92 -4.08 10.35
CA LEU A 211 4.56 -4.57 10.15
C LEU A 211 3.54 -3.80 11.01
N PRO A 212 3.70 -3.65 12.33
CA PRO A 212 2.76 -2.89 13.14
C PRO A 212 2.58 -1.45 12.66
N VAL A 213 3.65 -0.78 12.27
CA VAL A 213 3.59 0.62 11.80
C VAL A 213 2.95 0.73 10.40
N ALA A 214 3.21 -0.21 9.50
CA ALA A 214 2.54 -0.26 8.21
C ALA A 214 1.02 -0.45 8.40
N MET A 215 0.62 -1.43 9.20
CA MET A 215 -0.80 -1.71 9.49
C MET A 215 -1.47 -0.58 10.29
N ALA A 216 -0.75 0.12 11.15
CA ALA A 216 -1.28 1.32 11.84
C ALA A 216 -1.61 2.43 10.83
N GLY A 217 -0.79 2.64 9.82
CA GLY A 217 -1.10 3.56 8.73
C GLY A 217 -2.34 3.17 7.93
N ASP A 218 -2.48 1.87 7.62
CA ASP A 218 -3.64 1.34 6.91
C ASP A 218 -4.90 1.41 7.79
N LEU A 219 -4.81 1.17 9.10
CA LEU A 219 -5.92 1.35 10.04
C LEU A 219 -6.39 2.81 10.13
N LEU A 220 -5.47 3.78 10.10
CA LEU A 220 -5.84 5.20 10.07
C LEU A 220 -6.48 5.58 8.73
N LEU A 221 -6.02 4.99 7.62
CA LEU A 221 -6.67 5.14 6.32
C LEU A 221 -8.12 4.61 6.38
N VAL A 222 -8.34 3.43 6.95
CA VAL A 222 -9.68 2.88 7.21
C VAL A 222 -10.48 3.78 8.15
N GLY A 223 -9.86 4.33 9.19
CA GLY A 223 -10.46 5.35 10.07
C GLY A 223 -10.93 6.58 9.31
N GLY A 224 -10.18 7.00 8.29
CA GLY A 224 -10.57 8.06 7.36
C GLY A 224 -11.85 7.74 6.58
N HIS A 225 -12.04 6.49 6.14
CA HIS A 225 -13.28 6.07 5.49
C HIS A 225 -14.48 6.15 6.47
N PHE A 226 -14.32 5.74 7.72
CA PHE A 226 -15.39 5.90 8.73
C PHE A 226 -15.70 7.38 9.00
N LEU A 227 -14.67 8.21 9.14
CA LEU A 227 -14.82 9.64 9.36
C LEU A 227 -15.51 10.32 8.18
N LEU A 228 -15.24 9.86 6.95
CA LEU A 228 -15.86 10.39 5.73
C LEU A 228 -17.38 10.33 5.79
N LEU A 229 -17.95 9.22 6.26
CA LEU A 229 -19.41 9.08 6.36
C LEU A 229 -20.01 10.11 7.33
N GLY A 230 -19.39 10.29 8.51
CA GLY A 230 -19.80 11.31 9.49
C GLY A 230 -19.65 12.72 8.95
N LEU A 231 -18.56 12.99 8.22
CA LEU A 231 -18.29 14.29 7.62
C LEU A 231 -19.28 14.59 6.47
N ALA A 232 -19.64 13.60 5.66
CA ALA A 232 -20.64 13.73 4.60
C ALA A 232 -22.02 14.12 5.15
N LEU A 233 -22.43 13.46 6.25
CA LEU A 233 -23.67 13.80 6.95
C LEU A 233 -23.65 15.24 7.52
N ALA A 234 -22.50 15.69 8.04
CA ALA A 234 -22.35 17.03 8.58
C ALA A 234 -22.31 18.11 7.50
N CYS A 235 -21.64 17.85 6.37
CA CYS A 235 -21.49 18.81 5.27
C CYS A 235 -22.75 18.90 4.39
N GLY A 236 -23.46 17.80 4.20
CA GLY A 236 -24.65 17.70 3.36
C GLY A 236 -24.39 17.85 1.85
N SER A 237 -23.46 18.72 1.42
CA SER A 237 -23.12 18.96 0.01
C SER A 237 -21.76 18.38 -0.35
N TRP A 238 -21.70 17.74 -1.54
CA TRP A 238 -20.43 17.20 -2.05
C TRP A 238 -19.35 18.27 -2.28
N ARG A 239 -19.73 19.51 -2.63
CA ARG A 239 -18.79 20.62 -2.83
C ARG A 239 -18.12 21.02 -1.54
N VAL A 240 -18.91 21.15 -0.46
CA VAL A 240 -18.40 21.47 0.88
C VAL A 240 -17.50 20.33 1.37
N LEU A 241 -17.94 19.08 1.19
CA LEU A 241 -17.15 17.90 1.56
C LEU A 241 -15.78 17.86 0.85
N GLN A 242 -15.76 18.09 -0.47
CA GLN A 242 -14.51 18.17 -1.25
C GLN A 242 -13.62 19.34 -0.79
N GLY A 243 -14.22 20.50 -0.50
CA GLY A 243 -13.50 21.66 0.03
C GLY A 243 -12.87 21.39 1.40
N VAL A 244 -13.59 20.73 2.30
CA VAL A 244 -13.07 20.34 3.63
C VAL A 244 -11.91 19.36 3.50
N MET A 245 -11.99 18.38 2.59
CA MET A 245 -10.89 17.46 2.32
C MET A 245 -9.66 18.19 1.75
N ALA A 246 -9.86 19.13 0.83
CA ALA A 246 -8.78 19.94 0.27
C ALA A 246 -8.13 20.84 1.35
N ALA A 247 -8.92 21.45 2.22
CA ALA A 247 -8.42 22.23 3.36
C ALA A 247 -7.62 21.37 4.34
N GLY A 248 -8.08 20.14 4.63
CA GLY A 248 -7.35 19.15 5.44
C GLY A 248 -5.97 18.84 4.85
N LEU A 249 -5.87 18.61 3.53
CA LEU A 249 -4.59 18.45 2.85
C LEU A 249 -3.72 19.71 2.98
N GLY A 250 -4.32 20.89 2.88
CA GLY A 250 -3.63 22.17 3.09
C GLY A 250 -2.97 22.27 4.47
N LEU A 251 -3.64 21.78 5.52
CA LEU A 251 -3.04 21.72 6.86
C LEU A 251 -1.83 20.78 6.93
N CYS A 252 -1.79 19.72 6.12
CA CYS A 252 -0.62 18.84 6.04
C CYS A 252 0.61 19.53 5.43
N LEU A 253 0.51 20.69 4.80
CA LEU A 253 1.69 21.48 4.38
C LEU A 253 2.56 21.91 5.58
N LEU A 254 2.04 21.90 6.80
CA LEU A 254 2.83 22.08 8.03
C LEU A 254 3.95 21.03 8.18
N TYR A 255 3.85 19.88 7.52
CA TYR A 255 4.96 18.89 7.43
C TYR A 255 6.19 19.44 6.70
N GLY A 256 6.05 20.55 5.97
CA GLY A 256 7.16 21.33 5.44
C GLY A 256 8.03 22.03 6.49
N CYS A 257 7.49 22.26 7.69
CA CYS A 257 8.26 22.89 8.77
C CYS A 257 9.42 21.98 9.23
N PRO A 258 10.61 22.55 9.50
CA PRO A 258 11.74 21.78 10.02
C PRO A 258 11.37 21.09 11.35
N GLY A 259 11.71 19.80 11.45
CA GLY A 259 11.48 19.01 12.67
C GLY A 259 10.18 18.23 12.72
N PHE A 260 9.14 18.55 11.95
CA PHE A 260 7.91 17.77 11.91
C PHE A 260 8.04 16.48 11.11
N PHE A 261 8.68 16.54 9.96
CA PHE A 261 8.84 15.39 9.09
C PHE A 261 10.22 15.42 8.42
N PRO A 262 11.19 14.64 8.94
CA PRO A 262 12.53 14.57 8.36
C PRO A 262 12.53 13.74 7.08
N GLU A 263 13.59 13.89 6.28
CA GLU A 263 13.84 12.99 5.15
C GLU A 263 14.22 11.58 5.66
N SER A 264 14.09 10.56 4.83
CA SER A 264 14.47 9.20 5.16
C SER A 264 16.00 9.08 5.33
N PRO A 265 16.53 8.75 6.53
CA PRO A 265 17.98 8.57 6.73
C PRO A 265 18.53 7.42 5.88
N ARG A 266 17.74 6.35 5.69
CA ARG A 266 18.12 5.20 4.85
C ARG A 266 18.28 5.61 3.38
N TRP A 267 17.40 6.45 2.86
CA TRP A 267 17.50 6.98 1.50
C TRP A 267 18.67 7.95 1.34
N LEU A 268 18.90 8.80 2.34
CA LEU A 268 20.04 9.73 2.34
C LEU A 268 21.38 8.98 2.28
N LEU A 269 21.51 7.89 3.04
CA LEU A 269 22.70 7.03 2.98
C LEU A 269 22.81 6.31 1.63
N ALA A 270 21.70 5.78 1.12
CA ALA A 270 21.66 5.14 -0.19
C ALA A 270 22.03 6.09 -1.34
N THR A 271 21.75 7.40 -1.19
CA THR A 271 22.10 8.45 -2.15
C THR A 271 23.40 9.19 -1.80
N ARG A 272 24.15 8.72 -0.79
CA ARG A 272 25.43 9.30 -0.35
C ARG A 272 25.36 10.74 0.19
N ARG A 273 24.21 11.15 0.70
CA ARG A 273 24.01 12.44 1.40
C ARG A 273 24.27 12.28 2.90
N THR A 274 25.51 11.86 3.24
CA THR A 274 25.89 11.40 4.58
C THR A 274 25.78 12.48 5.65
N ALA A 275 26.13 13.72 5.35
CA ALA A 275 26.02 14.85 6.29
C ALA A 275 24.58 15.08 6.76
N GLN A 276 23.60 15.04 5.84
CA GLN A 276 22.19 15.18 6.17
C GLN A 276 21.65 13.95 6.93
N ALA A 277 22.11 12.75 6.54
CA ALA A 277 21.74 11.53 7.24
C ALA A 277 22.22 11.56 8.69
N ARG A 278 23.47 11.99 8.92
CA ARG A 278 24.07 12.13 10.25
C ARG A 278 23.29 13.09 11.14
N GLU A 279 22.92 14.26 10.63
CA GLU A 279 22.11 15.25 11.36
C GLU A 279 20.80 14.64 11.87
N ILE A 280 20.09 13.91 11.02
CA ILE A 280 18.82 13.26 11.38
C ILE A 280 19.05 12.13 12.39
N LEU A 281 20.11 11.31 12.21
CA LEU A 281 20.43 10.21 13.10
C LEU A 281 20.85 10.69 14.49
N VAL A 282 21.68 11.76 14.59
CA VAL A 282 22.01 12.43 15.85
C VAL A 282 20.74 12.94 16.54
N ALA A 283 19.87 13.59 15.77
CA ALA A 283 18.62 14.08 16.30
C ALA A 283 17.68 12.95 16.80
N LEU A 284 17.72 11.76 16.20
CA LEU A 284 16.98 10.58 16.67
C LEU A 284 17.59 9.99 17.95
N ALA A 285 18.93 9.97 18.04
CA ALA A 285 19.66 9.48 19.20
C ALA A 285 19.43 10.31 20.47
N GLN A 286 19.30 11.62 20.36
CA GLN A 286 19.04 12.56 21.48
C GLN A 286 17.77 12.27 22.31
N GLY A 287 16.91 11.38 21.88
CA GLY A 287 15.69 10.97 22.61
C GLY A 287 15.72 9.51 23.08
N SER A 288 16.85 8.85 22.97
CA SER A 288 17.06 7.44 23.21
C SER A 288 17.76 7.19 24.55
N SER A 289 17.57 5.99 25.12
CA SER A 289 18.27 5.51 26.30
C SER A 289 19.65 4.92 25.98
N ALA A 290 20.13 5.04 24.74
CA ALA A 290 21.47 4.58 24.37
C ALA A 290 22.53 5.43 25.08
N GLN A 291 23.64 4.79 25.49
CA GLN A 291 24.80 5.51 26.03
C GLN A 291 25.36 6.43 24.94
N GLU A 292 25.56 7.72 25.24
CA GLU A 292 26.07 8.71 24.31
C GLU A 292 27.39 8.25 23.63
N SER A 293 28.22 7.48 24.35
CA SER A 293 29.47 6.90 23.82
C SER A 293 29.22 5.90 22.70
N GLU A 294 28.22 5.01 22.83
CA GLU A 294 27.89 4.02 21.79
C GLU A 294 27.30 4.65 20.54
N ALA A 295 26.48 5.69 20.73
CA ALA A 295 25.93 6.45 19.62
C ALA A 295 27.00 7.22 18.86
N GLN A 296 28.00 7.75 19.56
CA GLN A 296 29.12 8.49 18.98
C GLN A 296 30.04 7.57 18.19
N GLU A 297 30.36 6.39 18.75
CA GLU A 297 31.15 5.35 18.08
C GLU A 297 30.47 4.87 16.79
N ALA A 298 29.17 4.61 16.84
CA ALA A 298 28.40 4.20 15.66
C ALA A 298 28.33 5.28 14.57
N LEU A 299 28.35 6.56 14.93
CA LEU A 299 28.39 7.69 13.99
C LEU A 299 29.80 7.90 13.40
N GLU A 300 30.87 7.66 14.15
CA GLU A 300 32.25 7.67 13.65
C GLU A 300 32.50 6.51 12.68
N GLU A 301 31.97 5.33 12.98
CA GLU A 301 32.02 4.17 12.06
C GLU A 301 31.27 4.46 10.75
N LEU A 302 30.13 5.18 10.83
CA LEU A 302 29.41 5.66 9.65
C LEU A 302 30.24 6.63 8.80
N ASP A 303 30.92 7.60 9.43
CA ASP A 303 31.77 8.57 8.74
C ASP A 303 32.94 7.87 8.05
N ASN A 304 33.59 6.90 8.72
CA ASN A 304 34.68 6.10 8.15
C ASN A 304 34.24 5.24 6.96
N ALA A 305 33.01 4.66 7.03
CA ALA A 305 32.46 3.86 5.94
C ALA A 305 32.04 4.70 4.72
N CYS A 306 31.83 6.01 4.89
CA CYS A 306 31.34 6.90 3.85
C CYS A 306 32.40 7.58 2.99
N HIS A 307 33.67 7.39 3.24
CA HIS A 307 34.78 7.93 2.43
C HIS A 307 34.93 7.30 1.04
N LEU A 308 34.03 6.38 0.64
CA LEU A 308 34.03 5.72 -0.65
C LEU A 308 33.44 6.63 -1.78
N PRO A 309 33.95 6.49 -3.04
CA PRO A 309 33.51 7.33 -4.15
C PRO A 309 31.99 7.19 -4.42
N ALA A 310 31.39 8.28 -4.92
CA ALA A 310 29.94 8.36 -5.20
C ALA A 310 29.47 7.20 -6.08
N ALA A 311 28.38 6.56 -5.69
CA ALA A 311 27.75 5.54 -6.51
C ALA A 311 27.26 6.18 -7.83
N ALA A 312 27.65 5.59 -8.95
CA ALA A 312 27.14 5.99 -10.26
C ALA A 312 25.61 5.90 -10.28
N GLN A 313 24.96 6.84 -10.96
CA GLN A 313 23.52 6.77 -11.18
C GLN A 313 23.16 5.41 -11.79
N ILE A 314 22.26 4.68 -11.15
CA ILE A 314 21.87 3.35 -11.62
C ILE A 314 21.25 3.50 -13.01
N SER A 315 21.93 2.95 -14.00
CA SER A 315 21.44 2.89 -15.37
C SER A 315 20.16 2.04 -15.42
N LEU A 316 19.17 2.50 -16.19
CA LEU A 316 17.95 1.73 -16.47
C LEU A 316 18.29 0.33 -17.03
N ARG A 317 19.40 0.22 -17.76
CA ARG A 317 19.89 -1.05 -18.30
C ARG A 317 20.35 -2.02 -17.21
N ALA A 318 21.03 -1.53 -16.16
CA ALA A 318 21.41 -2.34 -15.00
C ALA A 318 20.19 -2.83 -14.22
N LEU A 319 19.17 -1.98 -14.07
CA LEU A 319 17.91 -2.33 -13.43
C LEU A 319 17.16 -3.42 -14.22
N LEU A 320 17.07 -3.30 -15.54
CA LEU A 320 16.43 -4.30 -16.42
C LEU A 320 17.15 -5.65 -16.38
N GLY A 321 18.46 -5.67 -16.09
CA GLY A 321 19.24 -6.90 -15.92
C GLY A 321 18.92 -7.70 -14.65
N CYS A 322 18.28 -7.08 -13.65
CA CYS A 322 17.97 -7.72 -12.36
C CYS A 322 16.68 -8.56 -12.42
N ARG A 323 16.80 -9.80 -12.91
CA ARG A 323 15.66 -10.70 -13.18
C ARG A 323 14.81 -11.02 -11.95
N ASN A 324 15.42 -11.27 -10.78
CA ASN A 324 14.69 -11.66 -9.59
C ASN A 324 13.88 -10.50 -9.01
N ILE A 325 14.40 -9.29 -9.08
CA ILE A 325 13.70 -8.06 -8.64
C ILE A 325 12.42 -7.89 -9.47
N TRP A 326 12.54 -7.91 -10.81
CA TRP A 326 11.39 -7.77 -11.69
C TRP A 326 10.37 -8.88 -11.52
N LYS A 327 10.84 -10.14 -11.39
CA LYS A 327 9.96 -11.28 -11.10
C LYS A 327 9.13 -11.03 -9.83
N ASN A 328 9.76 -10.60 -8.74
CA ASN A 328 9.07 -10.34 -7.49
C ASN A 328 8.08 -9.16 -7.60
N ILE A 329 8.46 -8.07 -8.29
CA ILE A 329 7.57 -6.92 -8.56
C ILE A 329 6.35 -7.35 -9.38
N LEU A 330 6.55 -8.13 -10.45
CA LEU A 330 5.46 -8.59 -11.30
C LEU A 330 4.50 -9.52 -10.58
N ILE A 331 5.02 -10.49 -9.80
CA ILE A 331 4.17 -11.42 -9.05
C ILE A 331 3.35 -10.69 -7.99
N LEU A 332 3.98 -9.82 -7.19
CA LEU A 332 3.29 -9.06 -6.15
C LEU A 332 2.34 -8.02 -6.73
N GLY A 333 2.73 -7.37 -7.82
CA GLY A 333 1.88 -6.43 -8.55
C GLY A 333 0.65 -7.11 -9.15
N PHE A 334 0.81 -8.27 -9.77
CA PHE A 334 -0.30 -9.06 -10.30
C PHE A 334 -1.24 -9.52 -9.18
N THR A 335 -0.70 -10.01 -8.07
CA THR A 335 -1.51 -10.40 -6.90
C THR A 335 -2.29 -9.21 -6.35
N THR A 336 -1.66 -8.04 -6.26
CA THR A 336 -2.32 -6.82 -5.79
C THR A 336 -3.40 -6.36 -6.76
N PHE A 337 -3.13 -6.42 -8.07
CA PHE A 337 -4.12 -6.13 -9.12
C PHE A 337 -5.37 -6.98 -8.96
N ILE A 338 -5.22 -8.31 -8.85
CA ILE A 338 -6.35 -9.23 -8.71
C ILE A 338 -7.11 -9.02 -7.38
N ALA A 339 -6.39 -8.84 -6.27
CA ALA A 339 -7.00 -8.57 -4.97
C ALA A 339 -7.86 -7.29 -5.00
N HIS A 340 -7.39 -6.22 -5.67
CA HIS A 340 -8.14 -4.98 -5.82
C HIS A 340 -9.32 -5.12 -6.78
N ALA A 341 -9.15 -5.85 -7.90
CA ALA A 341 -10.23 -6.14 -8.84
C ALA A 341 -11.38 -6.87 -8.15
N ILE A 342 -11.09 -7.97 -7.45
CA ILE A 342 -12.10 -8.75 -6.72
C ILE A 342 -12.78 -7.88 -5.64
N ARG A 343 -12.01 -7.10 -4.88
CA ARG A 343 -12.56 -6.22 -3.84
C ARG A 343 -13.53 -5.18 -4.41
N HIS A 344 -13.20 -4.58 -5.55
CA HIS A 344 -14.09 -3.61 -6.20
C HIS A 344 -15.35 -4.26 -6.74
N CYS A 345 -15.26 -5.47 -7.29
CA CYS A 345 -16.44 -6.23 -7.72
C CYS A 345 -17.39 -6.55 -6.56
N TYR A 346 -16.87 -6.98 -5.41
CA TYR A 346 -17.71 -7.19 -4.23
C TYR A 346 -18.39 -5.91 -3.74
N LYS A 347 -17.71 -4.77 -3.77
CA LYS A 347 -18.30 -3.47 -3.40
C LYS A 347 -19.43 -3.07 -4.33
N MET A 348 -19.29 -3.32 -5.64
CA MET A 348 -20.32 -3.02 -6.63
C MET A 348 -21.53 -3.94 -6.47
N ALA A 349 -21.31 -5.25 -6.30
CA ALA A 349 -22.39 -6.21 -6.07
C ALA A 349 -23.26 -5.82 -4.84
N TRP A 350 -22.63 -5.23 -3.81
CA TRP A 350 -23.37 -4.72 -2.66
C TRP A 350 -24.09 -3.40 -2.92
N GLY A 351 -23.53 -2.52 -3.76
CA GLY A 351 -24.16 -1.25 -4.14
C GLY A 351 -25.40 -1.44 -5.02
N SER A 352 -25.49 -2.54 -5.76
CA SER A 352 -26.66 -2.88 -6.60
C SER A 352 -27.84 -3.45 -5.80
N LEU A 353 -27.64 -3.88 -4.55
CA LEU A 353 -28.71 -4.19 -3.61
C LEU A 353 -29.35 -2.86 -3.14
N GLN A 354 -30.08 -2.20 -4.03
CA GLN A 354 -30.75 -0.93 -3.77
C GLN A 354 -31.91 -1.14 -2.80
N GLY A 355 -31.59 -1.13 -1.52
CA GLY A 355 -32.53 -1.15 -0.42
C GLY A 355 -32.69 0.21 0.25
N PRO A 356 -33.49 0.30 1.34
CA PRO A 356 -33.66 1.52 2.10
C PRO A 356 -32.34 2.07 2.61
N ARG A 357 -32.29 3.38 2.94
CA ARG A 357 -31.07 4.08 3.44
C ARG A 357 -30.27 3.31 4.48
N ALA A 358 -30.92 2.51 5.32
CA ALA A 358 -30.28 1.68 6.34
C ALA A 358 -29.34 0.63 5.75
N GLU A 359 -29.65 0.06 4.60
CA GLU A 359 -28.80 -0.95 3.92
C GLU A 359 -27.53 -0.35 3.38
N PHE A 360 -27.57 0.87 2.84
CA PHE A 360 -26.36 1.59 2.42
C PHE A 360 -25.38 1.77 3.59
N TYR A 361 -25.85 2.27 4.74
CA TYR A 361 -24.99 2.46 5.90
C TYR A 361 -24.42 1.14 6.40
N LEU A 362 -25.24 0.09 6.45
CA LEU A 362 -24.81 -1.22 6.90
C LEU A 362 -23.72 -1.79 5.96
N SER A 363 -23.94 -1.75 4.65
CA SER A 363 -22.99 -2.26 3.64
C SER A 363 -21.69 -1.47 3.66
N TYR A 364 -21.74 -0.14 3.78
CA TYR A 364 -20.57 0.71 3.88
C TYR A 364 -19.75 0.42 5.16
N LEU A 365 -20.44 0.31 6.31
CA LEU A 365 -19.78 0.02 7.59
C LEU A 365 -19.19 -1.39 7.64
N LEU A 366 -19.87 -2.40 7.10
CA LEU A 366 -19.37 -3.78 7.04
C LEU A 366 -18.18 -3.89 6.08
N SER A 367 -18.25 -3.26 4.92
CA SER A 367 -17.15 -3.23 3.94
C SER A 367 -15.90 -2.56 4.53
N THR A 368 -16.07 -1.39 5.18
CA THR A 368 -14.98 -0.66 5.81
C THR A 368 -14.46 -1.38 7.06
N GLY A 369 -15.37 -1.94 7.87
CA GLY A 369 -15.01 -2.74 9.06
C GLY A 369 -14.23 -3.99 8.72
N SER A 370 -14.58 -4.69 7.62
CA SER A 370 -13.83 -5.85 7.15
C SER A 370 -12.38 -5.52 6.81
N ALA A 371 -12.12 -4.34 6.24
CA ALA A 371 -10.77 -3.86 5.96
C ALA A 371 -9.97 -3.60 7.26
N GLY A 372 -10.59 -2.99 8.27
CA GLY A 372 -9.99 -2.81 9.58
C GLY A 372 -9.64 -4.13 10.27
N LEU A 373 -10.56 -5.10 10.23
CA LEU A 373 -10.32 -6.45 10.75
C LEU A 373 -9.19 -7.16 10.01
N ALA A 374 -9.07 -6.97 8.69
CA ALA A 374 -7.97 -7.51 7.90
C ALA A 374 -6.61 -6.96 8.35
N CYS A 375 -6.50 -5.66 8.61
CA CYS A 375 -5.26 -5.07 9.14
C CYS A 375 -4.90 -5.63 10.53
N LEU A 376 -5.87 -5.80 11.43
CA LEU A 376 -5.64 -6.42 12.74
C LEU A 376 -5.21 -7.89 12.61
N PHE A 377 -5.86 -8.64 11.74
CA PHE A 377 -5.49 -10.03 11.45
C PHE A 377 -4.05 -10.13 10.95
N LEU A 378 -3.63 -9.25 10.03
CA LEU A 378 -2.25 -9.22 9.52
C LEU A 378 -1.24 -8.92 10.63
N CYS A 379 -1.52 -7.94 11.51
CA CYS A 379 -0.67 -7.64 12.67
C CYS A 379 -0.43 -8.86 13.57
N LEU A 380 -1.46 -9.68 13.78
CA LEU A 380 -1.38 -10.82 14.69
C LEU A 380 -0.73 -12.06 14.07
N THR A 381 -0.85 -12.23 12.76
CA THR A 381 -0.53 -13.50 12.09
C THR A 381 0.76 -13.48 11.28
N VAL A 382 1.07 -12.38 10.58
CA VAL A 382 2.16 -12.32 9.59
C VAL A 382 3.53 -12.56 10.22
N ASP A 383 3.80 -12.03 11.41
CA ASP A 383 5.07 -12.25 12.11
C ASP A 383 5.19 -13.67 12.71
N ARG A 384 4.08 -14.36 12.93
CA ARG A 384 4.07 -15.75 13.42
C ARG A 384 4.28 -16.76 12.29
N TYR A 385 3.48 -16.65 11.22
CA TYR A 385 3.41 -17.65 10.15
C TYR A 385 4.24 -17.29 8.90
N GLY A 386 4.75 -16.05 8.82
CA GLY A 386 5.52 -15.55 7.67
C GLY A 386 4.64 -14.88 6.62
N ARG A 387 5.30 -14.03 5.80
CA ARG A 387 4.63 -13.19 4.80
C ARG A 387 4.00 -14.03 3.70
N ARG A 388 4.79 -14.96 3.16
CA ARG A 388 4.34 -15.84 2.08
C ARG A 388 3.19 -16.76 2.50
N GLY A 389 3.26 -17.36 3.71
CA GLY A 389 2.23 -18.27 4.21
C GLY A 389 0.87 -17.59 4.35
N ILE A 390 0.83 -16.41 4.97
CA ILE A 390 -0.40 -15.64 5.14
C ILE A 390 -0.92 -15.10 3.81
N LEU A 391 -0.02 -14.68 2.90
CA LEU A 391 -0.43 -14.23 1.56
C LEU A 391 -1.09 -15.36 0.75
N LEU A 392 -0.53 -16.57 0.79
CA LEU A 392 -1.15 -17.75 0.19
C LEU A 392 -2.52 -18.05 0.81
N LEU A 393 -2.63 -18.01 2.14
CA LEU A 393 -3.89 -18.23 2.85
C LEU A 393 -4.96 -17.23 2.43
N THR A 394 -4.65 -15.94 2.48
CA THR A 394 -5.63 -14.88 2.15
C THR A 394 -6.03 -14.91 0.68
N THR A 395 -5.10 -15.16 -0.25
CA THR A 395 -5.41 -15.33 -1.68
C THR A 395 -6.27 -16.56 -1.94
N THR A 396 -6.01 -17.67 -1.24
CA THR A 396 -6.85 -18.88 -1.33
C THR A 396 -8.27 -18.63 -0.83
N LEU A 397 -8.41 -17.96 0.33
CA LEU A 397 -9.74 -17.60 0.86
C LEU A 397 -10.50 -16.68 -0.09
N THR A 398 -9.81 -15.71 -0.71
CA THR A 398 -10.41 -14.83 -1.73
C THR A 398 -10.93 -15.65 -2.92
N GLY A 399 -10.14 -16.62 -3.40
CA GLY A 399 -10.54 -17.51 -4.50
C GLY A 399 -11.73 -18.38 -4.15
N ILE A 400 -11.73 -18.98 -2.96
CA ILE A 400 -12.83 -19.84 -2.49
C ILE A 400 -14.13 -19.03 -2.36
N ALA A 401 -14.08 -17.84 -1.73
CA ALA A 401 -15.24 -16.97 -1.60
C ALA A 401 -15.80 -16.58 -2.98
N SER A 402 -14.91 -16.24 -3.94
CA SER A 402 -15.31 -15.89 -5.31
C SER A 402 -15.94 -17.06 -6.04
N LEU A 403 -15.41 -18.29 -5.90
CA LEU A 403 -15.94 -19.49 -6.55
C LEU A 403 -17.30 -19.91 -5.96
N ILE A 404 -17.49 -19.77 -4.64
CA ILE A 404 -18.76 -20.07 -3.99
C ILE A 404 -19.86 -19.14 -4.49
N LEU A 405 -19.59 -17.83 -4.53
CA LEU A 405 -20.57 -16.87 -5.03
C LEU A 405 -20.85 -17.09 -6.52
N LEU A 406 -19.82 -17.39 -7.33
CA LEU A 406 -20.00 -17.68 -8.75
C LEU A 406 -20.90 -18.88 -9.02
N GLY A 407 -20.65 -19.99 -8.30
CA GLY A 407 -21.31 -21.27 -8.60
C GLY A 407 -22.63 -21.50 -7.87
N LEU A 408 -22.86 -20.79 -6.77
CA LEU A 408 -23.96 -21.08 -5.85
C LEU A 408 -24.85 -19.87 -5.54
N GLU A 409 -24.63 -18.68 -6.15
CA GLU A 409 -25.36 -17.46 -5.83
C GLU A 409 -26.88 -17.67 -5.90
N GLU A 410 -27.36 -18.37 -6.93
CA GLU A 410 -28.80 -18.66 -7.11
C GLU A 410 -29.37 -19.64 -6.06
N TYR A 411 -28.52 -20.45 -5.43
CA TYR A 411 -28.92 -21.46 -4.43
C TYR A 411 -28.70 -20.99 -3.00
N LEU A 412 -27.94 -19.90 -2.81
CA LEU A 412 -27.63 -19.38 -1.49
C LEU A 412 -28.74 -18.45 -1.00
N ASN A 413 -29.04 -18.54 0.30
CA ASN A 413 -29.90 -17.53 0.94
C ASN A 413 -29.13 -16.20 1.06
N HIS A 414 -29.85 -15.09 1.17
CA HIS A 414 -29.29 -13.74 1.26
C HIS A 414 -28.21 -13.61 2.37
N ALA A 415 -28.42 -14.23 3.53
CA ALA A 415 -27.44 -14.18 4.62
C ALA A 415 -26.12 -14.86 4.27
N ALA A 416 -26.15 -15.96 3.51
CA ALA A 416 -24.94 -16.65 3.04
C ALA A 416 -24.20 -15.82 1.99
N VAL A 417 -24.91 -15.21 1.03
CA VAL A 417 -24.31 -14.31 0.03
C VAL A 417 -23.56 -13.16 0.73
N VAL A 418 -24.22 -12.51 1.69
CA VAL A 418 -23.61 -11.44 2.49
C VAL A 418 -22.37 -11.94 3.25
N THR A 419 -22.45 -13.12 3.87
CA THR A 419 -21.32 -13.70 4.64
C THR A 419 -20.12 -13.98 3.76
N PHE A 420 -20.30 -14.62 2.59
CA PHE A 420 -19.20 -14.90 1.66
C PHE A 420 -18.67 -13.61 1.01
N SER A 421 -19.49 -12.61 0.78
CA SER A 421 -19.04 -11.30 0.29
C SER A 421 -18.17 -10.58 1.31
N ILE A 422 -18.53 -10.60 2.61
CA ILE A 422 -17.69 -10.03 3.69
C ILE A 422 -16.38 -10.79 3.79
N LEU A 423 -16.40 -12.12 3.72
CA LEU A 423 -15.19 -12.94 3.74
C LEU A 423 -14.29 -12.61 2.54
N GLY A 424 -14.86 -12.44 1.35
CA GLY A 424 -14.15 -12.03 0.14
C GLY A 424 -13.55 -10.63 0.26
N LEU A 425 -14.29 -9.66 0.80
CA LEU A 425 -13.79 -8.31 1.09
C LEU A 425 -12.64 -8.31 2.09
N PHE A 426 -12.79 -9.04 3.19
CA PHE A 426 -11.76 -9.21 4.22
C PHE A 426 -10.48 -9.82 3.64
N SER A 427 -10.60 -10.96 2.97
CA SER A 427 -9.44 -11.71 2.47
C SER A 427 -8.75 -11.00 1.31
N SER A 428 -9.49 -10.37 0.40
CA SER A 428 -8.92 -9.58 -0.70
C SER A 428 -8.21 -8.32 -0.20
N HIS A 429 -8.75 -7.64 0.83
CA HIS A 429 -8.06 -6.52 1.46
C HIS A 429 -6.76 -6.98 2.12
N ALA A 430 -6.80 -8.08 2.89
CA ALA A 430 -5.60 -8.64 3.52
C ALA A 430 -4.54 -9.05 2.49
N ALA A 431 -4.93 -9.70 1.39
CA ALA A 431 -4.01 -10.08 0.31
C ALA A 431 -3.38 -8.86 -0.36
N GLY A 432 -4.16 -7.80 -0.65
CA GLY A 432 -3.66 -6.57 -1.27
C GLY A 432 -2.68 -5.83 -0.36
N SER A 433 -3.05 -5.55 0.90
CA SER A 433 -2.18 -4.86 1.87
C SER A 433 -0.90 -5.64 2.17
N LEU A 434 -1.01 -6.97 2.35
CA LEU A 434 0.15 -7.82 2.58
C LEU A 434 1.08 -7.91 1.36
N SER A 435 0.55 -7.89 0.13
CA SER A 435 1.36 -7.87 -1.09
C SER A 435 2.20 -6.60 -1.19
N ILE A 436 1.61 -5.43 -0.87
CA ILE A 436 2.33 -4.15 -0.84
C ILE A 436 3.41 -4.16 0.26
N PHE A 437 3.08 -4.67 1.45
CA PHE A 437 4.02 -4.79 2.54
C PHE A 437 5.18 -5.73 2.19
N PHE A 438 4.89 -6.91 1.64
CA PHE A 438 5.92 -7.87 1.22
C PHE A 438 6.82 -7.29 0.12
N ALA A 439 6.24 -6.57 -0.86
CA ALA A 439 7.01 -5.88 -1.88
C ALA A 439 7.98 -4.85 -1.30
N SER A 440 7.55 -4.10 -0.29
CA SER A 440 8.37 -3.10 0.37
C SER A 440 9.58 -3.70 1.13
N GLU A 441 9.48 -4.96 1.56
CA GLU A 441 10.57 -5.71 2.18
C GLU A 441 11.55 -6.31 1.16
N VAL A 442 11.10 -6.62 -0.05
CA VAL A 442 11.90 -7.32 -1.07
C VAL A 442 12.59 -6.37 -2.05
N ILE A 443 11.99 -5.18 -2.28
CA ILE A 443 12.53 -4.21 -3.23
C ILE A 443 13.65 -3.39 -2.59
N PRO A 444 14.83 -3.27 -3.26
CA PRO A 444 15.95 -2.47 -2.77
C PRO A 444 15.61 -0.99 -2.55
N THR A 445 16.19 -0.37 -1.53
CA THR A 445 15.91 1.03 -1.12
C THR A 445 16.07 2.03 -2.27
N ILE A 446 17.05 1.84 -3.13
CA ILE A 446 17.40 2.73 -4.24
C ILE A 446 16.29 2.83 -5.30
N ILE A 447 15.51 1.76 -5.47
CA ILE A 447 14.43 1.66 -6.49
C ILE A 447 13.07 1.36 -5.85
N ARG A 448 12.97 1.44 -4.53
CA ARG A 448 11.75 1.06 -3.80
C ARG A 448 10.56 1.93 -4.17
N GLY A 449 10.76 3.22 -4.35
CA GLY A 449 9.71 4.14 -4.81
C GLY A 449 9.17 3.78 -6.19
N LYS A 450 10.05 3.50 -7.15
CA LYS A 450 9.66 3.04 -8.50
C LYS A 450 8.92 1.71 -8.44
N GLY A 451 9.47 0.73 -7.72
CA GLY A 451 8.87 -0.61 -7.62
C GLY A 451 7.50 -0.63 -6.93
N LEU A 452 7.37 0.06 -5.80
CA LEU A 452 6.08 0.20 -5.12
C LEU A 452 5.10 1.09 -5.91
N GLY A 453 5.60 2.09 -6.63
CA GLY A 453 4.80 2.90 -7.55
C GLY A 453 4.14 2.04 -8.62
N VAL A 454 4.88 1.09 -9.23
CA VAL A 454 4.33 0.12 -10.18
C VAL A 454 3.25 -0.76 -9.52
N ILE A 455 3.49 -1.25 -8.31
CA ILE A 455 2.53 -2.13 -7.61
C ILE A 455 1.25 -1.37 -7.23
N LEU A 456 1.35 -0.13 -6.72
CA LEU A 456 0.20 0.71 -6.41
C LEU A 456 -0.57 1.11 -7.67
N SER A 457 0.13 1.34 -8.77
CA SER A 457 -0.50 1.58 -10.07
C SER A 457 -1.29 0.36 -10.55
N LEU A 458 -0.70 -0.84 -10.46
CA LEU A 458 -1.41 -2.08 -10.78
C LEU A 458 -2.60 -2.32 -9.85
N ALA A 459 -2.50 -1.99 -8.55
CA ALA A 459 -3.62 -2.03 -7.61
C ALA A 459 -4.79 -1.16 -8.08
N SER A 460 -4.51 0.08 -8.46
CA SER A 460 -5.50 1.02 -8.97
C SER A 460 -6.11 0.55 -10.30
N LEU A 461 -5.28 0.05 -11.21
CA LEU A 461 -5.76 -0.55 -12.47
C LEU A 461 -6.66 -1.76 -12.23
N GLY A 462 -6.39 -2.57 -11.17
CA GLY A 462 -7.32 -3.62 -10.74
C GLY A 462 -8.70 -3.07 -10.36
N GLY A 463 -8.74 -1.91 -9.71
CA GLY A 463 -9.99 -1.21 -9.39
C GLY A 463 -10.81 -0.78 -10.60
N LEU A 464 -10.18 -0.58 -11.77
CA LEU A 464 -10.90 -0.24 -13.01
C LEU A 464 -11.80 -1.37 -13.52
N SER A 465 -11.62 -2.60 -13.06
CA SER A 465 -12.47 -3.72 -13.47
C SER A 465 -13.95 -3.45 -13.20
N ALA A 466 -14.28 -2.84 -12.06
CA ALA A 466 -15.66 -2.57 -11.67
C ALA A 466 -16.36 -1.53 -12.58
N PRO A 467 -15.86 -0.30 -12.80
CA PRO A 467 -16.52 0.67 -13.68
C PRO A 467 -16.53 0.23 -15.15
N LEU A 468 -15.52 -0.53 -15.61
CA LEU A 468 -15.53 -1.09 -16.97
C LEU A 468 -16.61 -2.15 -17.17
N LEU A 469 -16.94 -2.88 -16.13
CA LEU A 469 -17.94 -3.94 -16.18
C LEU A 469 -19.37 -3.39 -16.07
N TRP A 470 -19.58 -2.31 -15.35
CA TRP A 470 -20.86 -1.60 -15.34
C TRP A 470 -21.32 -1.23 -16.78
N TRP A 471 -20.39 -0.84 -17.63
CA TRP A 471 -20.71 -0.53 -19.03
C TRP A 471 -21.18 -1.75 -19.85
N ARG A 472 -20.94 -2.97 -19.34
CA ARG A 472 -21.26 -4.25 -20.00
C ARG A 472 -22.39 -5.04 -19.31
N GLU A 473 -23.03 -4.50 -18.30
CA GLU A 473 -24.03 -5.19 -17.46
C GLU A 473 -25.23 -5.78 -18.23
N GLN A 474 -25.39 -5.45 -19.51
CA GLN A 474 -26.39 -6.08 -20.39
C GLN A 474 -26.09 -7.54 -20.75
N HIS A 475 -24.94 -8.13 -20.36
CA HIS A 475 -24.51 -9.47 -20.81
C HIS A 475 -24.05 -10.42 -19.70
N GLY A 476 -24.41 -10.19 -18.44
CA GLY A 476 -24.24 -11.14 -17.33
C GLY A 476 -22.91 -11.01 -16.55
N SER A 477 -23.02 -10.88 -15.23
CA SER A 477 -21.94 -10.84 -14.25
C SER A 477 -21.11 -12.14 -14.18
N PHE A 478 -21.65 -13.24 -14.67
CA PHE A 478 -21.06 -14.59 -14.64
C PHE A 478 -19.65 -14.69 -15.26
N LEU A 479 -19.47 -14.14 -16.48
CA LEU A 479 -18.17 -14.19 -17.18
C LEU A 479 -17.06 -13.46 -16.41
N GLN A 480 -17.38 -12.36 -15.77
CA GLN A 480 -16.48 -11.57 -14.94
C GLN A 480 -15.93 -12.37 -13.77
N HIS A 481 -16.80 -13.04 -13.03
CA HIS A 481 -16.42 -13.83 -11.86
C HIS A 481 -15.54 -15.02 -12.27
N ILE A 482 -15.81 -15.67 -13.41
CA ILE A 482 -14.95 -16.74 -13.95
C ILE A 482 -13.54 -16.21 -14.25
N VAL A 483 -13.45 -15.09 -14.95
CA VAL A 483 -12.15 -14.50 -15.31
C VAL A 483 -11.34 -14.12 -14.07
N LEU A 484 -11.96 -13.45 -13.09
CA LEU A 484 -11.30 -13.06 -11.85
C LEU A 484 -10.90 -14.27 -11.00
N ALA A 485 -11.75 -15.29 -10.90
CA ALA A 485 -11.43 -16.53 -10.20
C ALA A 485 -10.24 -17.27 -10.86
N SER A 486 -10.22 -17.32 -12.19
CA SER A 486 -9.12 -17.95 -12.95
C SER A 486 -7.80 -17.20 -12.73
N PHE A 487 -7.81 -15.87 -12.78
CA PHE A 487 -6.63 -15.06 -12.49
C PHE A 487 -6.20 -15.15 -11.03
N ASN A 488 -7.13 -15.34 -10.08
CA ASN A 488 -6.77 -15.57 -8.69
C ASN A 488 -6.04 -16.90 -8.48
N ILE A 489 -6.45 -17.97 -9.19
CA ILE A 489 -5.72 -19.25 -9.19
C ILE A 489 -4.31 -19.07 -9.79
N LEU A 490 -4.19 -18.33 -10.90
CA LEU A 490 -2.89 -18.00 -11.49
C LEU A 490 -2.01 -17.20 -10.51
N ALA A 491 -2.56 -16.22 -9.81
CA ALA A 491 -1.85 -15.46 -8.78
C ALA A 491 -1.34 -16.38 -7.67
N LEU A 492 -2.18 -17.34 -7.21
CA LEU A 492 -1.80 -18.31 -6.20
C LEU A 492 -0.60 -19.18 -6.65
N LEU A 493 -0.60 -19.65 -7.90
CA LEU A 493 0.53 -20.40 -8.47
C LEU A 493 1.81 -19.54 -8.55
N CYS A 494 1.68 -18.29 -8.96
CA CYS A 494 2.80 -17.36 -9.03
C CYS A 494 3.38 -17.05 -7.64
N LEU A 495 2.55 -16.93 -6.60
CA LEU A 495 2.99 -16.71 -5.22
C LEU A 495 3.88 -17.84 -4.68
N MET A 496 3.71 -19.07 -5.20
CA MET A 496 4.58 -20.18 -4.83
C MET A 496 6.05 -19.97 -5.24
N LEU A 497 6.32 -19.06 -6.18
CA LEU A 497 7.66 -18.73 -6.66
C LEU A 497 8.37 -17.65 -5.82
N LEU A 498 7.66 -16.99 -4.90
CA LEU A 498 8.24 -15.94 -4.06
C LEU A 498 9.15 -16.50 -2.95
N PRO A 499 10.22 -15.79 -2.60
CA PRO A 499 11.03 -16.09 -1.42
C PRO A 499 10.29 -15.69 -0.14
N GLU A 500 10.70 -16.19 1.02
CA GLU A 500 10.22 -15.69 2.32
C GLU A 500 11.11 -14.55 2.81
N SER A 501 10.51 -13.46 3.31
CA SER A 501 11.23 -12.26 3.79
C SER A 501 11.27 -12.13 5.32
N LYS A 502 10.62 -13.05 6.05
CA LYS A 502 10.51 -12.98 7.51
C LYS A 502 11.88 -12.83 8.18
N ARG A 503 12.02 -11.78 9.01
CA ARG A 503 13.24 -11.46 9.79
C ARG A 503 14.51 -11.23 8.98
N LYS A 504 14.39 -10.92 7.69
CA LYS A 504 15.54 -10.54 6.87
C LYS A 504 15.75 -9.03 6.87
N ALA A 505 17.01 -8.61 6.71
CA ALA A 505 17.35 -7.22 6.50
C ALA A 505 16.75 -6.70 5.18
N LEU A 506 16.44 -5.40 5.12
CA LEU A 506 16.00 -4.79 3.87
C LEU A 506 17.16 -4.72 2.89
N PRO A 507 16.96 -5.11 1.63
CA PRO A 507 18.00 -4.96 0.61
C PRO A 507 18.28 -3.48 0.39
N GLU A 508 19.57 -3.13 0.36
CA GLU A 508 20.04 -1.76 0.17
C GLU A 508 20.52 -1.56 -1.27
N SER A 509 21.22 -2.55 -1.82
CA SER A 509 21.75 -2.55 -3.18
C SER A 509 20.91 -3.42 -4.14
N LEU A 510 21.11 -3.23 -5.46
CA LEU A 510 20.50 -4.10 -6.48
C LEU A 510 21.00 -5.55 -6.32
N ARG A 511 22.25 -5.75 -5.92
CA ARG A 511 22.83 -7.08 -5.68
C ARG A 511 22.10 -7.81 -4.56
N ASP A 512 21.83 -7.13 -3.45
CA ASP A 512 21.08 -7.71 -2.32
C ASP A 512 19.67 -8.11 -2.74
N GLY A 513 19.00 -7.26 -3.53
CA GLY A 513 17.69 -7.57 -4.09
C GLY A 513 17.69 -8.76 -5.03
N GLU A 514 18.75 -8.95 -5.83
CA GLU A 514 18.88 -10.09 -6.74
C GLU A 514 19.14 -11.40 -6.00
N LEU A 515 19.84 -11.34 -4.85
CA LEU A 515 20.05 -12.48 -3.95
C LEU A 515 18.77 -12.93 -3.22
N TYR A 516 17.72 -12.11 -3.21
CA TYR A 516 16.40 -12.43 -2.65
C TYR A 516 15.66 -13.42 -3.55
N ARG A 517 16.12 -14.66 -3.56
CA ARG A 517 15.53 -15.76 -4.34
C ARG A 517 15.18 -16.96 -3.45
N ARG A 518 14.24 -17.77 -3.91
CA ARG A 518 13.94 -19.05 -3.28
C ARG A 518 15.12 -20.01 -3.49
N PRO A 519 15.62 -20.71 -2.44
CA PRO A 519 16.58 -21.78 -2.64
C PRO A 519 15.99 -22.83 -3.59
N SER A 520 16.78 -23.29 -4.57
CA SER A 520 16.32 -24.30 -5.53
C SER A 520 16.02 -25.62 -4.80
N LEU A 521 14.83 -26.16 -4.99
CA LEU A 521 14.43 -27.46 -4.43
C LEU A 521 15.28 -28.64 -4.98
N LEU A 522 15.96 -28.43 -6.11
CA LEU A 522 16.76 -29.42 -6.83
C LEU A 522 18.25 -29.37 -6.53
N ARG A 523 18.71 -28.48 -5.64
CA ARG A 523 20.11 -28.50 -5.23
C ARG A 523 20.27 -29.66 -4.24
N ARG A 524 20.58 -30.85 -4.77
CA ARG A 524 21.07 -31.99 -4.01
C ARG A 524 22.21 -31.50 -3.11
N ALA A 525 22.13 -31.84 -1.81
CA ALA A 525 23.27 -31.78 -0.92
C ALA A 525 24.33 -32.75 -1.46
N GLY A 526 25.25 -32.26 -2.22
CA GLY A 526 26.27 -33.07 -2.85
C GLY A 526 27.36 -32.18 -3.43
N GLY A 527 28.53 -32.16 -2.77
CA GLY A 527 29.80 -31.87 -3.42
C GLY A 527 30.31 -30.45 -3.23
N CYS A 528 31.19 -30.35 -2.33
CA CYS A 528 32.54 -29.71 -2.36
C CYS A 528 32.94 -29.05 -3.68
N GLU A 529 33.49 -27.83 -3.55
CA GLU A 529 34.46 -27.19 -4.43
C GLU A 529 34.12 -26.88 -5.89
N SER A 530 33.97 -25.59 -6.14
CA SER A 530 34.78 -24.92 -7.16
C SER A 530 35.02 -23.47 -6.77
N ARG A 531 36.16 -23.26 -6.12
CA ARG A 531 36.88 -22.00 -6.06
C ARG A 531 37.41 -21.74 -7.47
N GLY A 532 36.93 -20.71 -8.13
CA GLY A 532 37.52 -20.30 -9.40
C GLY A 532 36.49 -19.83 -10.42
N THR A 533 35.89 -18.64 -10.21
CA THR A 533 35.34 -17.72 -11.23
C THR A 533 34.71 -16.49 -10.57
N GLU A 534 35.29 -15.97 -9.50
CA GLU A 534 34.73 -14.82 -8.76
C GLU A 534 35.48 -13.49 -9.00
N GLU A 535 36.48 -13.48 -9.89
CA GLU A 535 37.38 -12.33 -9.98
C GLU A 535 37.09 -11.30 -11.09
N ALA A 536 36.04 -11.52 -11.91
CA ALA A 536 35.81 -10.66 -13.06
C ALA A 536 34.62 -9.67 -12.95
N THR A 537 33.85 -9.68 -11.85
CA THR A 537 32.65 -8.81 -11.74
C THR A 537 32.68 -7.89 -10.50
N ARG A 538 33.83 -7.64 -9.91
CA ARG A 538 33.97 -7.01 -8.58
C ARG A 538 34.17 -5.48 -8.59
N ARG A 539 33.78 -4.76 -9.64
CA ARG A 539 34.12 -3.32 -9.69
C ARG A 539 32.99 -2.31 -9.46
N ASP A 540 31.71 -2.69 -9.47
CA ASP A 540 30.67 -1.65 -9.53
C ASP A 540 29.60 -1.63 -8.43
N ASP A 541 29.55 -2.62 -7.50
CA ASP A 541 28.51 -2.64 -6.46
C ASP A 541 29.14 -2.86 -5.06
N VAL A 542 29.58 -1.78 -4.43
CA VAL A 542 30.02 -1.79 -3.03
C VAL A 542 28.82 -1.55 -2.12
N PRO A 543 28.60 -2.34 -1.04
CA PRO A 543 27.57 -2.06 -0.03
C PRO A 543 27.76 -0.68 0.59
N LEU A 544 26.69 -0.06 1.06
CA LEU A 544 26.66 1.30 1.61
C LEU A 544 27.73 1.56 2.71
N LEU A 545 28.19 0.52 3.39
CA LEU A 545 29.12 0.58 4.53
C LEU A 545 30.27 -0.45 4.43
N SER A 546 30.80 -0.73 3.23
CA SER A 546 31.97 -1.64 3.12
C SER A 546 33.26 -0.88 3.28
N THR A 547 34.12 -1.33 4.20
CA THR A 547 35.55 -0.94 4.29
C THR A 547 36.36 -1.68 3.23
N PRO A 548 37.33 -1.05 2.57
CA PRO A 548 38.27 -1.78 1.72
C PRO A 548 39.16 -2.68 2.61
N ASN A 549 39.29 -3.95 2.24
CA ASN A 549 40.36 -4.78 2.82
C ASN A 549 41.71 -4.09 2.59
N PRO A 550 42.55 -3.95 3.61
CA PRO A 550 43.90 -3.52 3.38
C PRO A 550 44.62 -4.60 2.55
N ALA A 551 45.03 -4.22 1.36
CA ALA A 551 45.87 -5.05 0.53
C ALA A 551 47.16 -5.32 1.25
N SER A 552 47.46 -6.57 1.49
CA SER A 552 48.82 -7.07 1.64
C SER A 552 49.46 -7.17 0.30
#